data_c74450f532ec4db71a55ea6dbbd50b9d
#
_entry.id   c74450f532ec4db71a55ea6dbbd50b9d
#
_cell.length_a   1.000
_cell.length_b   1.000
_cell.length_c   1.000
_cell.angle_alpha   90.00
_cell.angle_beta   90.00
_cell.angle_gamma   90.00
#
_symmetry.space_group_name_H-M   'P 1'
#
loop_
_entity.id
_entity.type
_entity.pdbx_description
1 polymer ?
#
loop_
_entity_poly.entity_id
_entity_poly.type
_entity_poly.pdbx_seq_one_letter_code
_entity_poly.pdbx_strand_id
1 'polypeptide(L)'
;MEKEKIKEALIGYFEAEPEEKFTVQELADKLKMNKAGQFNFVVQAVAQLEHDKVITLDDEGNFSLVRHESAPKFPGIFHANDRGFGFVTVDPEEPDYFINPTQTLSALNGDEVEVEMIAVGDPTIGKRPEGKITKIIQRNLAQVVGEFKPLEGENLPNGIIGSVHLRDKKLSNYRFLVEDTGLHPVAGEIVLADITTYPSPELPGIIKGIATKVIGNVNDPGIDILQI
;
A
#
# COMPACT_ATOMS: atom_id res chain seq x y z
N MET A 1 -24.52 -15.34 -16.10
CA MET A 1 -24.06 -14.39 -17.16
C MET A 1 -24.98 -13.20 -17.32
N GLU A 2 -26.30 -13.36 -17.43
CA GLU A 2 -27.22 -12.22 -17.61
C GLU A 2 -27.38 -11.37 -16.32
N LYS A 3 -27.46 -12.00 -15.16
CA LYS A 3 -27.58 -11.32 -13.85
C LYS A 3 -26.35 -10.47 -13.51
N GLU A 4 -25.16 -10.92 -13.83
CA GLU A 4 -23.92 -10.19 -13.55
C GLU A 4 -23.83 -8.91 -14.40
N LYS A 5 -24.22 -9.00 -15.67
CA LYS A 5 -24.29 -7.83 -16.56
C LYS A 5 -25.31 -6.79 -16.11
N ILE A 6 -26.44 -7.26 -15.55
CA ILE A 6 -27.47 -6.36 -15.00
C ILE A 6 -26.90 -5.64 -13.76
N LYS A 7 -26.21 -6.34 -12.86
CA LYS A 7 -25.56 -5.73 -11.69
C LYS A 7 -24.53 -4.69 -12.10
N GLU A 8 -23.63 -5.04 -13.03
CA GLU A 8 -22.61 -4.11 -13.54
C GLU A 8 -23.25 -2.86 -14.15
N ALA A 9 -24.32 -3.02 -14.94
CA ALA A 9 -25.02 -1.89 -15.52
C ALA A 9 -25.73 -1.03 -14.46
N LEU A 10 -26.32 -1.64 -13.43
CA LEU A 10 -26.93 -0.91 -12.31
C LEU A 10 -25.88 -0.12 -11.51
N ILE A 11 -24.74 -0.73 -11.19
CA ILE A 11 -23.62 -0.05 -10.52
C ILE A 11 -23.16 1.13 -11.36
N GLY A 12 -23.00 0.95 -12.68
CA GLY A 12 -22.62 2.03 -13.59
C GLY A 12 -23.59 3.23 -13.58
N TYR A 13 -24.89 3.01 -13.42
CA TYR A 13 -25.85 4.12 -13.26
C TYR A 13 -25.68 4.86 -11.94
N PHE A 14 -25.51 4.14 -10.84
CA PHE A 14 -25.26 4.77 -9.53
C PHE A 14 -23.93 5.52 -9.48
N GLU A 15 -22.88 5.00 -10.13
CA GLU A 15 -21.58 5.66 -10.20
C GLU A 15 -21.61 6.91 -11.09
N ALA A 16 -22.40 6.90 -12.16
CA ALA A 16 -22.56 8.06 -13.05
C ALA A 16 -23.35 9.20 -12.39
N GLU A 17 -24.29 8.87 -11.53
CA GLU A 17 -25.20 9.83 -10.86
C GLU A 17 -25.18 9.54 -9.32
N PRO A 18 -24.06 9.73 -8.61
CA PRO A 18 -23.89 9.23 -7.24
C PRO A 18 -24.73 9.96 -6.18
N GLU A 19 -25.28 11.13 -6.50
CA GLU A 19 -26.21 11.89 -5.63
C GLU A 19 -27.67 11.51 -5.85
N GLU A 20 -27.99 10.85 -6.96
CA GLU A 20 -29.35 10.51 -7.32
C GLU A 20 -29.83 9.26 -6.59
N LYS A 21 -31.13 9.21 -6.35
CA LYS A 21 -31.83 8.07 -5.80
C LYS A 21 -32.77 7.51 -6.88
N PHE A 22 -32.88 6.21 -6.96
CA PHE A 22 -33.68 5.54 -7.98
C PHE A 22 -34.64 4.53 -7.35
N THR A 23 -35.86 4.53 -7.81
CA THR A 23 -36.79 3.41 -7.56
C THR A 23 -36.38 2.21 -8.44
N VAL A 24 -36.85 1.03 -8.07
CA VAL A 24 -36.65 -0.18 -8.89
C VAL A 24 -37.27 -0.04 -10.28
N GLN A 25 -38.32 0.74 -10.38
CA GLN A 25 -39.03 1.00 -11.66
C GLN A 25 -38.16 1.87 -12.57
N GLU A 26 -37.57 2.94 -12.07
CA GLU A 26 -36.67 3.82 -12.83
C GLU A 26 -35.43 3.09 -13.30
N LEU A 27 -34.89 2.21 -12.46
CA LEU A 27 -33.72 1.35 -12.83
C LEU A 27 -34.13 0.38 -13.96
N ALA A 28 -35.32 -0.20 -13.90
CA ALA A 28 -35.83 -1.06 -14.97
C ALA A 28 -36.08 -0.28 -16.28
N ASP A 29 -36.55 0.97 -16.19
CA ASP A 29 -36.72 1.86 -17.34
C ASP A 29 -35.40 2.22 -17.99
N LYS A 30 -34.39 2.60 -17.19
CA LYS A 30 -33.00 2.87 -17.65
C LYS A 30 -32.39 1.66 -18.37
N LEU A 31 -32.65 0.46 -17.87
CA LEU A 31 -32.19 -0.82 -18.48
C LEU A 31 -33.07 -1.29 -19.64
N LYS A 32 -34.23 -0.64 -19.91
CA LYS A 32 -35.27 -1.05 -20.88
C LYS A 32 -35.81 -2.48 -20.62
N MET A 33 -35.93 -2.84 -19.34
CA MET A 33 -36.31 -4.17 -18.86
C MET A 33 -37.69 -4.17 -18.17
N ASN A 34 -38.71 -3.53 -18.77
CA ASN A 34 -40.04 -3.33 -18.18
C ASN A 34 -41.01 -4.49 -18.40
N LYS A 35 -40.65 -5.51 -19.20
CA LYS A 35 -41.50 -6.70 -19.37
C LYS A 35 -41.45 -7.56 -18.11
N ALA A 36 -42.58 -8.14 -17.71
CA ALA A 36 -42.76 -8.83 -16.42
C ALA A 36 -41.61 -9.85 -16.09
N GLY A 37 -41.15 -10.62 -17.08
CA GLY A 37 -40.03 -11.57 -16.88
C GLY A 37 -38.68 -10.88 -16.70
N GLN A 38 -38.45 -9.76 -17.38
CA GLN A 38 -37.19 -9.01 -17.32
C GLN A 38 -37.14 -8.14 -16.06
N PHE A 39 -38.26 -7.54 -15.65
CA PHE A 39 -38.35 -6.77 -14.42
C PHE A 39 -37.91 -7.58 -13.19
N ASN A 40 -38.32 -8.86 -13.12
CA ASN A 40 -37.91 -9.73 -12.01
C ASN A 40 -36.39 -9.88 -11.92
N PHE A 41 -35.65 -9.84 -13.02
CA PHE A 41 -34.19 -9.88 -12.97
C PHE A 41 -33.60 -8.59 -12.37
N VAL A 42 -34.19 -7.44 -12.67
CA VAL A 42 -33.79 -6.15 -12.07
C VAL A 42 -34.06 -6.18 -10.57
N VAL A 43 -35.25 -6.61 -10.13
CA VAL A 43 -35.59 -6.75 -8.70
C VAL A 43 -34.56 -7.64 -7.98
N GLN A 44 -34.23 -8.80 -8.55
CA GLN A 44 -33.26 -9.71 -7.96
C GLN A 44 -31.83 -9.13 -7.92
N ALA A 45 -31.44 -8.39 -8.96
CA ALA A 45 -30.13 -7.75 -9.00
C ALA A 45 -30.01 -6.62 -7.96
N VAL A 46 -31.04 -5.78 -7.84
CA VAL A 46 -31.13 -4.71 -6.83
C VAL A 46 -31.11 -5.29 -5.41
N ALA A 47 -31.92 -6.33 -5.13
CA ALA A 47 -31.92 -7.00 -3.84
C ALA A 47 -30.54 -7.61 -3.48
N GLN A 48 -29.83 -8.13 -4.47
CA GLN A 48 -28.50 -8.66 -4.24
C GLN A 48 -27.49 -7.54 -3.98
N LEU A 49 -27.55 -6.43 -4.71
CA LEU A 49 -26.68 -5.27 -4.49
C LEU A 49 -26.91 -4.64 -3.11
N GLU A 50 -28.17 -4.63 -2.63
CA GLU A 50 -28.49 -4.19 -1.29
C GLU A 50 -27.93 -5.16 -0.22
N HIS A 51 -28.12 -6.46 -0.41
CA HIS A 51 -27.55 -7.48 0.47
C HIS A 51 -26.02 -7.40 0.53
N ASP A 52 -25.38 -7.15 -0.60
CA ASP A 52 -23.93 -6.98 -0.73
C ASP A 52 -23.45 -5.60 -0.22
N LYS A 53 -24.37 -4.76 0.29
CA LYS A 53 -24.15 -3.40 0.80
C LYS A 53 -23.50 -2.45 -0.21
N VAL A 54 -23.74 -2.66 -1.49
CA VAL A 54 -23.33 -1.76 -2.57
C VAL A 54 -24.31 -0.59 -2.69
N ILE A 55 -25.60 -0.86 -2.49
CA ILE A 55 -26.67 0.14 -2.45
C ILE A 55 -27.46 0.00 -1.15
N THR A 56 -28.20 1.04 -0.78
CA THR A 56 -29.10 1.05 0.38
C THR A 56 -30.49 1.49 -0.05
N LEU A 57 -31.51 0.94 0.61
CA LEU A 57 -32.91 1.30 0.44
C LEU A 57 -33.34 2.26 1.54
N ASP A 58 -34.00 3.38 1.18
CA ASP A 58 -34.58 4.28 2.15
C ASP A 58 -36.07 3.94 2.45
N ASP A 59 -36.64 4.62 3.44
CA ASP A 59 -38.01 4.40 3.86
C ASP A 59 -39.08 4.80 2.79
N GLU A 60 -38.65 5.54 1.76
CA GLU A 60 -39.46 5.96 0.64
C GLU A 60 -39.44 4.99 -0.55
N GLY A 61 -38.59 3.94 -0.47
CA GLY A 61 -38.47 2.91 -1.50
C GLY A 61 -37.45 3.26 -2.60
N ASN A 62 -36.58 4.22 -2.34
CA ASN A 62 -35.53 4.59 -3.28
C ASN A 62 -34.21 3.92 -2.89
N PHE A 63 -33.46 3.51 -3.89
CA PHE A 63 -32.10 2.98 -3.77
C PHE A 63 -31.09 4.08 -4.06
N SER A 64 -30.04 4.13 -3.26
CA SER A 64 -28.87 5.00 -3.46
C SER A 64 -27.60 4.20 -3.29
N LEU A 65 -26.51 4.66 -3.92
CA LEU A 65 -25.19 4.08 -3.74
C LEU A 65 -24.80 4.18 -2.25
N VAL A 66 -24.40 3.06 -1.67
CA VAL A 66 -23.77 3.12 -0.34
C VAL A 66 -22.45 3.85 -0.52
N ARG A 67 -22.44 5.12 -0.16
CA ARG A 67 -21.18 5.83 0.02
C ARG A 67 -20.52 5.22 1.25
N HIS A 68 -19.52 4.43 1.02
CA HIS A 68 -18.50 4.36 2.03
C HIS A 68 -17.92 5.77 2.06
N GLU A 69 -18.35 6.60 3.02
CA GLU A 69 -17.57 7.78 3.37
C GLU A 69 -16.14 7.26 3.47
N SER A 70 -15.29 7.68 2.54
CA SER A 70 -13.90 7.25 2.56
C SER A 70 -13.40 7.60 3.94
N ALA A 71 -12.99 6.59 4.70
CA ALA A 71 -12.52 6.81 6.06
C ALA A 71 -11.53 7.99 6.05
N PRO A 72 -11.52 8.84 7.08
CA PRO A 72 -10.67 10.02 7.09
C PRO A 72 -9.23 9.65 6.75
N LYS A 73 -8.62 10.42 5.87
CA LYS A 73 -7.24 10.25 5.43
C LYS A 73 -6.40 11.41 5.89
N PHE A 74 -5.21 11.11 6.37
CA PHE A 74 -4.30 12.09 6.94
C PHE A 74 -2.89 11.87 6.40
N PRO A 75 -2.13 12.95 6.10
CA PRO A 75 -0.69 12.83 5.90
C PRO A 75 0.00 12.58 7.23
N GLY A 76 1.09 11.81 7.22
CA GLY A 76 1.87 11.55 8.41
C GLY A 76 3.20 10.88 8.09
N ILE A 77 4.04 10.73 9.11
CA ILE A 77 5.36 10.10 8.99
C ILE A 77 5.29 8.65 9.46
N PHE A 78 5.74 7.73 8.62
CA PHE A 78 5.77 6.31 8.93
C PHE A 78 7.04 5.93 9.70
N HIS A 79 6.87 5.29 10.84
CA HIS A 79 7.91 4.75 11.69
C HIS A 79 7.87 3.22 11.63
N ALA A 80 8.82 2.63 10.87
CA ALA A 80 8.90 1.19 10.70
C ALA A 80 9.43 0.51 11.96
N ASN A 81 8.91 -0.71 12.22
CA ASN A 81 9.43 -1.63 13.22
C ASN A 81 10.14 -2.81 12.52
N ASP A 82 11.14 -3.40 13.18
CA ASP A 82 11.91 -4.55 12.68
C ASP A 82 11.06 -5.82 12.48
N ARG A 83 9.87 -5.90 13.09
CA ARG A 83 8.90 -6.98 12.93
C ARG A 83 7.95 -6.80 11.75
N GLY A 84 8.11 -5.74 10.95
CA GLY A 84 7.34 -5.47 9.74
C GLY A 84 6.07 -4.63 9.93
N PHE A 85 5.58 -4.41 11.14
CA PHE A 85 4.55 -3.43 11.43
C PHE A 85 5.16 -2.03 11.60
N GLY A 86 4.34 -1.00 11.74
CA GLY A 86 4.82 0.34 12.03
C GLY A 86 3.76 1.23 12.63
N PHE A 87 4.10 2.49 12.75
CA PHE A 87 3.22 3.53 13.26
C PHE A 87 3.26 4.74 12.33
N VAL A 88 2.15 5.44 12.20
CA VAL A 88 2.10 6.73 11.50
C VAL A 88 1.78 7.82 12.51
N THR A 89 2.69 8.77 12.64
CA THR A 89 2.49 10.00 13.41
C THR A 89 1.84 11.01 12.47
N VAL A 90 0.61 11.39 12.76
CA VAL A 90 -0.13 12.46 12.06
C VAL A 90 0.01 13.76 12.83
N ASP A 91 -0.25 13.73 14.13
CA ASP A 91 -0.08 14.85 15.06
C ASP A 91 0.79 14.37 16.24
N PRO A 92 1.89 15.08 16.56
CA PRO A 92 2.76 14.70 17.68
C PRO A 92 2.07 14.71 19.06
N GLU A 93 0.93 15.40 19.19
CA GLU A 93 0.16 15.46 20.43
C GLU A 93 -0.88 14.34 20.56
N GLU A 94 -1.13 13.61 19.47
CA GLU A 94 -2.10 12.52 19.43
C GLU A 94 -1.42 11.12 19.33
N PRO A 95 -2.13 10.05 19.72
CA PRO A 95 -1.60 8.70 19.57
C PRO A 95 -1.38 8.32 18.10
N ASP A 96 -0.20 7.75 17.81
CA ASP A 96 0.13 7.22 16.50
C ASP A 96 -0.86 6.14 16.02
N TYR A 97 -1.13 6.11 14.72
CA TYR A 97 -1.87 5.04 14.08
C TYR A 97 -1.02 3.77 13.98
N PHE A 98 -1.50 2.67 14.53
CA PHE A 98 -0.89 1.36 14.33
C PHE A 98 -1.14 0.87 12.90
N ILE A 99 -0.08 0.44 12.21
CA ILE A 99 -0.13 -0.07 10.84
C ILE A 99 0.31 -1.53 10.84
N ASN A 100 -0.63 -2.42 10.50
CA ASN A 100 -0.35 -3.85 10.38
C ASN A 100 0.65 -4.10 9.24
N PRO A 101 1.51 -5.15 9.31
CA PRO A 101 2.47 -5.48 8.24
C PRO A 101 1.87 -5.57 6.83
N THR A 102 0.63 -6.05 6.72
CA THR A 102 -0.09 -6.15 5.43
C THR A 102 -0.66 -4.83 4.92
N GLN A 103 -0.60 -3.76 5.72
CA GLN A 103 -1.20 -2.44 5.43
C GLN A 103 -0.15 -1.33 5.25
N THR A 104 1.13 -1.69 5.19
CA THR A 104 2.23 -0.71 5.10
C THR A 104 2.47 -0.15 3.70
N LEU A 105 1.84 -0.71 2.66
CA LEU A 105 2.05 -0.35 1.24
C LEU A 105 3.54 -0.25 0.85
N SER A 106 4.40 -1.07 1.47
CA SER A 106 5.87 -1.04 1.29
C SER A 106 6.53 0.31 1.67
N ALA A 107 5.95 1.04 2.60
CA ALA A 107 6.56 2.23 3.18
C ALA A 107 7.85 1.87 3.93
N LEU A 108 8.86 2.71 3.79
CA LEU A 108 10.12 2.62 4.53
C LEU A 108 10.11 3.61 5.71
N ASN A 109 11.01 3.38 6.66
CA ASN A 109 11.10 4.23 7.83
C ASN A 109 11.37 5.70 7.45
N GLY A 110 10.54 6.61 7.96
CA GLY A 110 10.63 8.05 7.73
C GLY A 110 9.89 8.54 6.48
N ASP A 111 9.29 7.64 5.69
CA ASP A 111 8.48 8.06 4.54
C ASP A 111 7.28 8.92 4.99
N GLU A 112 6.99 9.97 4.22
CA GLU A 112 5.73 10.67 4.32
C GLU A 112 4.65 9.90 3.57
N VAL A 113 3.55 9.59 4.27
CA VAL A 113 2.49 8.70 3.77
C VAL A 113 1.11 9.31 4.00
N GLU A 114 0.14 8.87 3.21
CA GLU A 114 -1.28 9.06 3.48
C GLU A 114 -1.79 7.83 4.23
N VAL A 115 -2.31 8.03 5.44
CA VAL A 115 -2.94 6.98 6.25
C VAL A 115 -4.45 7.16 6.25
N GLU A 116 -5.18 6.08 5.96
CA GLU A 116 -6.64 5.99 6.11
C GLU A 116 -6.97 5.27 7.42
N MET A 117 -7.82 5.87 8.23
CA MET A 117 -8.25 5.28 9.50
C MET A 117 -9.10 4.03 9.25
N ILE A 118 -8.73 2.89 9.87
CA ILE A 118 -9.51 1.64 9.83
C ILE A 118 -10.35 1.50 11.10
N ALA A 119 -9.78 1.85 12.25
CA ALA A 119 -10.45 1.75 13.53
C ALA A 119 -10.03 2.88 14.46
N VAL A 120 -11.01 3.37 15.21
CA VAL A 120 -10.79 4.39 16.24
C VAL A 120 -10.09 3.74 17.44
N GLY A 121 -9.12 4.45 18.03
CA GLY A 121 -8.50 4.07 19.28
C GLY A 121 -9.44 4.24 20.47
N ASP A 122 -9.12 3.58 21.55
CA ASP A 122 -9.79 3.79 22.85
C ASP A 122 -8.72 4.05 23.92
N PRO A 123 -8.47 5.33 24.25
CA PRO A 123 -7.47 5.68 25.26
C PRO A 123 -7.76 5.11 26.64
N THR A 124 -9.03 4.81 26.97
CA THR A 124 -9.42 4.32 28.29
C THR A 124 -8.90 2.90 28.56
N ILE A 125 -8.68 2.12 27.50
CA ILE A 125 -8.11 0.75 27.57
C ILE A 125 -6.72 0.69 26.92
N GLY A 126 -6.12 1.84 26.57
CA GLY A 126 -4.81 1.92 25.93
C GLY A 126 -4.79 1.41 24.49
N LYS A 127 -5.94 1.31 23.82
CA LYS A 127 -6.04 0.91 22.42
C LYS A 127 -5.71 2.09 21.51
N ARG A 128 -4.69 1.93 20.66
CA ARG A 128 -4.32 2.93 19.63
C ARG A 128 -5.28 2.87 18.44
N PRO A 129 -5.44 3.97 17.70
CA PRO A 129 -6.13 3.94 16.42
C PRO A 129 -5.37 3.03 15.43
N GLU A 130 -6.10 2.39 14.53
CA GLU A 130 -5.54 1.54 13.49
C GLU A 130 -5.75 2.20 12.13
N GLY A 131 -4.73 2.10 11.26
CA GLY A 131 -4.76 2.67 9.92
C GLY A 131 -4.17 1.73 8.88
N LYS A 132 -4.40 2.07 7.62
CA LYS A 132 -3.70 1.51 6.46
C LYS A 132 -3.07 2.64 5.66
N ILE A 133 -1.89 2.41 5.13
CA ILE A 133 -1.26 3.35 4.21
C ILE A 133 -1.90 3.18 2.84
N THR A 134 -2.43 4.27 2.28
CA THR A 134 -3.07 4.30 0.98
C THR A 134 -2.18 4.88 -0.11
N LYS A 135 -1.17 5.68 0.29
CA LYS A 135 -0.23 6.32 -0.63
C LYS A 135 1.09 6.63 0.07
N ILE A 136 2.18 6.48 -0.66
CA ILE A 136 3.48 7.07 -0.31
C ILE A 136 3.52 8.47 -0.94
N ILE A 137 3.57 9.51 -0.11
CA ILE A 137 3.61 10.91 -0.57
C ILE A 137 5.04 11.26 -0.96
N GLN A 138 6.00 10.98 -0.06
CA GLN A 138 7.41 11.24 -0.29
C GLN A 138 8.29 10.16 0.35
N ARG A 139 9.29 9.69 -0.38
CA ARG A 139 10.33 8.80 0.13
C ARG A 139 11.36 9.61 0.91
N ASN A 140 11.69 9.14 2.10
CA ASN A 140 12.72 9.78 2.93
C ASN A 140 14.09 9.14 2.72
N LEU A 141 14.17 7.82 2.61
CA LEU A 141 15.42 7.08 2.45
C LEU A 141 15.87 7.10 0.98
N ALA A 142 16.96 7.82 0.67
CA ALA A 142 17.53 7.89 -0.68
C ALA A 142 18.77 7.00 -0.85
N GLN A 143 19.48 6.71 0.24
CA GLN A 143 20.74 6.00 0.24
C GLN A 143 20.79 4.96 1.36
N VAL A 144 21.60 3.94 1.15
CA VAL A 144 21.87 2.90 2.16
C VAL A 144 23.35 2.62 2.27
N VAL A 145 23.75 2.12 3.43
CA VAL A 145 25.11 1.66 3.69
C VAL A 145 25.08 0.18 4.09
N GLY A 146 25.99 -0.61 3.54
CA GLY A 146 26.11 -2.01 3.92
C GLY A 146 27.26 -2.72 3.22
N GLU A 147 27.43 -4.00 3.57
CA GLU A 147 28.46 -4.88 3.00
C GLU A 147 28.01 -5.40 1.64
N PHE A 148 28.84 -5.20 0.62
CA PHE A 148 28.59 -5.75 -0.70
C PHE A 148 28.95 -7.24 -0.76
N LYS A 149 28.03 -8.01 -1.36
CA LYS A 149 28.21 -9.44 -1.66
C LYS A 149 27.89 -9.67 -3.13
N PRO A 150 28.84 -10.12 -3.95
CA PRO A 150 28.58 -10.47 -5.33
C PRO A 150 27.55 -11.60 -5.39
N LEU A 151 26.72 -11.62 -6.42
CA LEU A 151 25.88 -12.76 -6.71
C LEU A 151 26.72 -13.81 -7.44
N GLU A 152 26.60 -15.06 -6.99
CA GLU A 152 27.24 -16.22 -7.60
C GLU A 152 26.18 -17.10 -8.27
N GLY A 153 26.46 -17.63 -9.45
CA GLY A 153 25.57 -18.58 -10.15
C GLY A 153 25.37 -18.28 -11.63
N GLU A 154 24.83 -19.26 -12.35
CA GLU A 154 24.63 -19.19 -13.80
C GLU A 154 23.36 -18.43 -14.23
N ASN A 155 22.41 -18.18 -13.30
CA ASN A 155 21.14 -17.52 -13.58
C ASN A 155 21.02 -16.20 -12.80
N LEU A 156 21.96 -15.28 -13.01
CA LEU A 156 21.88 -13.95 -12.41
C LEU A 156 20.78 -13.12 -13.09
N PRO A 157 20.01 -12.33 -12.33
CA PRO A 157 19.10 -11.37 -12.94
C PRO A 157 19.90 -10.39 -13.81
N ASN A 158 19.43 -10.14 -15.03
CA ASN A 158 20.11 -9.21 -15.94
C ASN A 158 20.30 -7.84 -15.29
N GLY A 159 21.52 -7.31 -15.39
CA GLY A 159 21.87 -5.98 -14.87
C GLY A 159 22.02 -5.91 -13.35
N ILE A 160 22.11 -7.04 -12.63
CA ILE A 160 22.40 -7.10 -11.20
C ILE A 160 23.76 -7.74 -10.97
N ILE A 161 24.64 -7.07 -10.23
CA ILE A 161 26.01 -7.55 -9.95
C ILE A 161 26.18 -8.13 -8.55
N GLY A 162 25.27 -7.80 -7.62
CA GLY A 162 25.39 -8.25 -6.24
C GLY A 162 24.22 -7.82 -5.38
N SER A 163 24.42 -7.97 -4.09
CA SER A 163 23.50 -7.49 -3.06
C SER A 163 24.26 -6.73 -1.97
N VAL A 164 23.59 -5.84 -1.27
CA VAL A 164 24.11 -5.18 -0.08
C VAL A 164 23.42 -5.75 1.15
N HIS A 165 24.22 -6.25 2.09
CA HIS A 165 23.73 -6.62 3.41
C HIS A 165 23.59 -5.36 4.25
N LEU A 166 22.34 -4.93 4.41
CA LEU A 166 22.00 -3.68 5.09
C LEU A 166 22.25 -3.79 6.59
N ARG A 167 22.83 -2.76 7.18
CA ARG A 167 23.09 -2.70 8.62
C ARG A 167 21.89 -2.21 9.44
N ASP A 168 20.97 -1.47 8.80
CA ASP A 168 19.76 -0.99 9.45
C ASP A 168 18.76 -2.14 9.69
N LYS A 169 18.47 -2.43 10.96
CA LYS A 169 17.51 -3.47 11.36
C LYS A 169 16.11 -3.24 10.83
N LYS A 170 15.71 -1.98 10.62
CA LYS A 170 14.39 -1.63 10.05
C LYS A 170 14.26 -2.03 8.58
N LEU A 171 15.39 -2.28 7.92
CA LEU A 171 15.48 -2.76 6.54
C LEU A 171 15.77 -4.27 6.45
N SER A 172 15.82 -5.00 7.56
CA SER A 172 16.16 -6.43 7.60
C SER A 172 15.22 -7.31 6.78
N ASN A 173 13.98 -6.87 6.56
CA ASN A 173 12.98 -7.57 5.75
C ASN A 173 13.14 -7.30 4.24
N TYR A 174 14.08 -6.43 3.86
CA TYR A 174 14.31 -6.05 2.48
C TYR A 174 15.63 -6.62 1.97
N ARG A 175 15.64 -7.02 0.69
CA ARG A 175 16.84 -7.41 -0.03
C ARG A 175 17.26 -6.27 -0.96
N PHE A 176 18.44 -5.73 -0.75
CA PHE A 176 19.00 -4.69 -1.62
C PHE A 176 19.82 -5.33 -2.74
N LEU A 177 19.44 -5.11 -3.99
CA LEU A 177 20.12 -5.59 -5.19
C LEU A 177 20.90 -4.44 -5.84
N VAL A 178 22.15 -4.69 -6.19
CA VAL A 178 23.04 -3.69 -6.82
C VAL A 178 23.03 -3.85 -8.32
N GLU A 179 22.66 -2.75 -9.00
CA GLU A 179 22.62 -2.67 -10.46
C GLU A 179 24.02 -2.40 -11.06
N ASP A 180 24.24 -2.88 -12.28
CA ASP A 180 25.50 -2.85 -13.02
C ASP A 180 25.86 -1.46 -13.59
N THR A 181 25.12 -0.40 -13.24
CA THR A 181 25.30 0.95 -13.79
C THR A 181 26.17 1.87 -12.91
N GLY A 182 26.60 1.40 -11.73
CA GLY A 182 27.40 2.18 -10.78
C GLY A 182 28.82 1.67 -10.64
N LEU A 183 29.38 1.81 -9.43
CA LEU A 183 30.66 1.18 -9.08
C LEU A 183 30.49 -0.33 -9.00
N HIS A 184 31.58 -1.07 -9.29
CA HIS A 184 31.67 -2.52 -9.17
C HIS A 184 32.48 -2.88 -7.92
N PRO A 185 31.85 -2.92 -6.74
CA PRO A 185 32.55 -3.27 -5.51
C PRO A 185 32.99 -4.73 -5.52
N VAL A 186 33.99 -5.05 -4.70
CA VAL A 186 34.39 -6.44 -4.45
C VAL A 186 33.76 -6.96 -3.15
N ALA A 187 33.75 -8.28 -2.99
CA ALA A 187 33.20 -8.93 -1.79
C ALA A 187 33.80 -8.37 -0.50
N GLY A 188 32.98 -8.04 0.49
CA GLY A 188 33.37 -7.51 1.79
C GLY A 188 33.63 -6.00 1.83
N GLU A 189 33.49 -5.29 0.72
CA GLU A 189 33.50 -3.82 0.74
C GLU A 189 32.23 -3.26 1.35
N ILE A 190 32.40 -2.24 2.18
CA ILE A 190 31.30 -1.44 2.71
C ILE A 190 31.03 -0.32 1.71
N VAL A 191 29.82 -0.27 1.20
CA VAL A 191 29.42 0.66 0.16
C VAL A 191 28.31 1.59 0.61
N LEU A 192 28.33 2.81 0.07
CA LEU A 192 27.18 3.68 -0.03
C LEU A 192 26.49 3.39 -1.36
N ALA A 193 25.20 3.17 -1.33
CA ALA A 193 24.40 2.90 -2.54
C ALA A 193 23.16 3.78 -2.58
N ASP A 194 22.92 4.37 -3.75
CA ASP A 194 21.73 5.17 -4.03
C ASP A 194 20.57 4.24 -4.42
N ILE A 195 19.38 4.51 -3.91
CA ILE A 195 18.18 3.74 -4.25
C ILE A 195 17.65 4.21 -5.60
N THR A 196 17.48 3.30 -6.55
CA THR A 196 16.88 3.54 -7.86
C THR A 196 15.46 2.99 -7.95
N THR A 197 15.18 1.90 -7.23
CA THR A 197 13.87 1.25 -7.21
C THR A 197 13.48 0.93 -5.77
N TYR A 198 12.35 1.50 -5.35
CA TYR A 198 11.75 1.22 -4.04
C TYR A 198 10.87 -0.04 -4.08
N PRO A 199 10.65 -0.69 -2.92
CA PRO A 199 9.73 -1.80 -2.85
C PRO A 199 8.31 -1.33 -3.20
N SER A 200 7.57 -2.21 -3.85
CA SER A 200 6.17 -1.99 -4.24
C SER A 200 5.36 -3.27 -4.06
N PRO A 201 4.03 -3.22 -4.15
CA PRO A 201 3.20 -4.43 -4.13
C PRO A 201 3.57 -5.45 -5.20
N GLU A 202 4.07 -4.99 -6.37
CA GLU A 202 4.51 -5.85 -7.49
C GLU A 202 5.93 -6.40 -7.26
N LEU A 203 6.73 -5.70 -6.43
CA LEU A 203 8.10 -6.09 -6.11
C LEU A 203 8.32 -6.06 -4.59
N PRO A 204 7.60 -6.89 -3.83
CA PRO A 204 7.63 -6.85 -2.37
C PRO A 204 9.01 -7.28 -1.84
N GLY A 205 9.50 -6.56 -0.82
CA GLY A 205 10.75 -6.89 -0.14
C GLY A 205 12.02 -6.68 -0.96
N ILE A 206 11.95 -6.11 -2.16
CA ILE A 206 13.11 -5.82 -3.02
C ILE A 206 13.33 -4.33 -3.12
N ILE A 207 14.56 -3.89 -2.87
CA ILE A 207 15.08 -2.56 -3.17
C ILE A 207 16.17 -2.75 -4.20
N LYS A 208 16.27 -1.87 -5.20
CA LYS A 208 17.41 -1.85 -6.12
C LYS A 208 18.13 -0.52 -6.05
N GLY A 209 19.39 -0.53 -6.39
CA GLY A 209 20.17 0.69 -6.43
C GLY A 209 21.55 0.49 -7.01
N ILE A 210 22.31 1.57 -7.07
CA ILE A 210 23.65 1.62 -7.61
C ILE A 210 24.66 1.91 -6.50
N ALA A 211 25.78 1.21 -6.47
CA ALA A 211 26.89 1.55 -5.60
C ALA A 211 27.56 2.83 -6.11
N THR A 212 27.62 3.86 -5.25
CA THR A 212 28.17 5.17 -5.61
C THR A 212 29.50 5.47 -4.94
N LYS A 213 29.79 4.82 -3.80
CA LYS A 213 31.04 5.01 -3.08
C LYS A 213 31.43 3.75 -2.30
N VAL A 214 32.70 3.38 -2.33
CA VAL A 214 33.29 2.44 -1.39
C VAL A 214 33.78 3.23 -0.19
N ILE A 215 33.32 2.85 1.02
CA ILE A 215 33.64 3.54 2.28
C ILE A 215 34.82 2.88 2.96
N GLY A 216 34.97 1.55 2.85
CA GLY A 216 36.02 0.76 3.44
C GLY A 216 35.79 -0.73 3.23
N ASN A 217 36.46 -1.57 3.99
CA ASN A 217 36.29 -3.02 3.95
C ASN A 217 35.85 -3.53 5.33
N VAL A 218 35.07 -4.60 5.36
CA VAL A 218 34.56 -5.22 6.59
C VAL A 218 35.67 -5.60 7.56
N ASN A 219 36.90 -5.83 7.05
CA ASN A 219 38.06 -6.18 7.83
C ASN A 219 38.92 -4.97 8.30
N ASP A 220 38.52 -3.73 7.92
CA ASP A 220 39.29 -2.55 8.31
C ASP A 220 39.06 -2.23 9.80
N PRO A 221 40.13 -1.95 10.56
CA PRO A 221 40.02 -1.53 11.96
C PRO A 221 39.21 -0.23 12.08
N GLY A 222 38.17 -0.25 12.90
CA GLY A 222 37.39 0.95 13.20
C GLY A 222 36.19 1.21 12.26
N ILE A 223 35.89 0.33 11.31
CA ILE A 223 34.69 0.46 10.43
C ILE A 223 33.36 0.44 11.19
N ASP A 224 33.36 -0.06 12.43
CA ASP A 224 32.18 -0.09 13.31
C ASP A 224 31.72 1.31 13.80
N ILE A 225 32.53 2.35 13.58
CA ILE A 225 32.28 3.72 14.11
C ILE A 225 31.41 4.55 13.15
N LEU A 226 31.23 4.11 11.91
CA LEU A 226 30.39 4.80 10.93
C LEU A 226 28.90 4.40 11.06
N GLN A 227 28.33 4.60 12.24
CA GLN A 227 26.89 4.69 12.42
C GLN A 227 26.48 6.15 12.15
N ILE A 228 26.07 6.43 10.95
CA ILE A 228 25.38 7.69 10.59
C ILE A 228 23.91 7.38 10.39
#